data_213e0285a67c63365a5f3956043f5f5e
#
_entry.id   213e0285a67c63365a5f3956043f5f5e
#
_cell.length_a   1.000
_cell.length_b   1.000
_cell.length_c   1.000
_cell.angle_alpha   90.00
_cell.angle_beta   90.00
_cell.angle_gamma   90.00
#
_symmetry.space_group_name_H-M   'P 1'
#
loop_
_entity.id
_entity.type
_entity.pdbx_description
1 polymer ?
#
loop_
_entity_poly.entity_id
_entity_poly.type
_entity_poly.pdbx_seq_one_letter_code
_entity_poly.pdbx_strand_id
1 'polypeptide(L)'
;FEMVAAAMESKRLGLCHKPMFVVPNHLIEQWASEFLRLYPSANILAVTKKDFEPRNRKKFCARIATGDYDAVIIGHSQFERIPVSRERQERMLQEQIYEIEDGLMELKANNAERFTIKSLEKTKKSLEVKLKKLQDTGRKDDVITFEQLGVDRLYVDEAHAFKNLFLY
;
A
#
# COMPACT_ATOMS: atom_id res chain seq x y z
N PHE A 1 20.88 -1.62 5.21
CA PHE A 1 21.52 -0.50 5.92
C PHE A 1 20.97 0.85 5.46
N GLU A 2 21.07 1.19 4.18
CA GLU A 2 20.72 2.51 3.63
C GLU A 2 19.30 2.96 3.96
N MET A 3 18.30 2.09 3.80
CA MET A 3 16.90 2.40 4.12
C MET A 3 16.72 2.74 5.60
N VAL A 4 17.38 2.00 6.50
CA VAL A 4 17.30 2.22 7.94
C VAL A 4 17.94 3.56 8.31
N ALA A 5 19.14 3.83 7.79
CA ALA A 5 19.83 5.10 8.01
C ALA A 5 19.02 6.29 7.46
N ALA A 6 18.45 6.15 6.23
CA ALA A 6 17.62 7.17 5.61
C ALA A 6 16.34 7.46 6.43
N ALA A 7 15.71 6.43 6.99
CA ALA A 7 14.53 6.58 7.82
C ALA A 7 14.84 7.30 9.13
N MET A 8 15.87 6.86 9.83
CA MET A 8 16.26 7.43 11.13
C MET A 8 16.78 8.86 10.98
N GLU A 9 17.53 9.15 9.92
CA GLU A 9 17.98 10.52 9.65
C GLU A 9 16.80 11.42 9.25
N SER A 10 15.86 10.92 8.44
CA SER A 10 14.64 11.67 8.13
C SER A 10 13.82 11.96 9.40
N LYS A 11 13.76 11.00 10.33
CA LYS A 11 13.09 11.19 11.61
C LYS A 11 13.82 12.21 12.48
N ARG A 12 15.16 12.16 12.55
CA ARG A 12 15.97 13.14 13.27
C ARG A 12 15.76 14.56 12.76
N LEU A 13 15.56 14.71 11.46
CA LEU A 13 15.29 15.99 10.80
C LEU A 13 13.82 16.45 10.88
N GLY A 14 12.94 15.66 11.49
CA GLY A 14 11.49 15.94 11.55
C GLY A 14 10.76 15.80 10.22
N LEU A 15 11.37 15.13 9.22
CA LEU A 15 10.80 14.88 7.89
C LEU A 15 9.98 13.60 7.82
N CYS A 16 10.04 12.78 8.86
CA CYS A 16 9.31 11.52 8.99
C CYS A 16 9.03 11.25 10.47
N HIS A 17 7.82 10.77 10.77
CA HIS A 17 7.43 10.42 12.14
C HIS A 17 7.27 8.92 12.31
N LYS A 18 6.63 8.26 11.36
CA LYS A 18 6.31 6.82 11.45
C LYS A 18 6.65 6.09 10.14
N PRO A 19 7.93 5.77 9.92
CA PRO A 19 8.34 5.01 8.76
C PRO A 19 7.87 3.55 8.85
N MET A 20 7.43 2.99 7.71
CA MET A 20 7.09 1.59 7.57
C MET A 20 8.02 0.92 6.55
N PHE A 21 8.59 -0.22 6.94
CA PHE A 21 9.43 -1.07 6.11
C PHE A 21 8.62 -2.28 5.65
N VAL A 22 8.45 -2.42 4.36
CA VAL A 22 7.76 -3.54 3.72
C VAL A 22 8.81 -4.45 3.13
N VAL A 23 8.96 -5.65 3.70
CA VAL A 23 10.07 -6.56 3.41
C VAL A 23 9.56 -7.97 3.06
N PRO A 24 10.36 -8.84 2.44
CA PRO A 24 9.98 -10.24 2.28
C PRO A 24 9.66 -10.90 3.62
N ASN A 25 8.58 -11.69 3.66
CA ASN A 25 8.03 -12.22 4.93
C ASN A 25 9.05 -13.01 5.77
N HIS A 26 10.00 -13.68 5.14
CA HIS A 26 11.02 -14.47 5.82
C HIS A 26 12.18 -13.64 6.39
N LEU A 27 12.27 -12.37 6.02
CA LEU A 27 13.35 -11.46 6.44
C LEU A 27 12.94 -10.53 7.58
N ILE A 28 11.69 -10.54 8.05
CA ILE A 28 11.19 -9.62 9.07
C ILE A 28 12.06 -9.64 10.35
N GLU A 29 12.38 -10.84 10.85
CA GLU A 29 13.19 -10.99 12.06
C GLU A 29 14.63 -10.51 11.86
N GLN A 30 15.20 -10.79 10.68
CA GLN A 30 16.52 -10.31 10.31
C GLN A 30 16.56 -8.78 10.24
N TRP A 31 15.56 -8.17 9.57
CA TRP A 31 15.44 -6.71 9.49
C TRP A 31 15.33 -6.08 10.87
N ALA A 32 14.51 -6.64 11.77
CA ALA A 32 14.38 -6.16 13.15
C ALA A 32 15.70 -6.24 13.91
N SER A 33 16.41 -7.37 13.79
CA SER A 33 17.70 -7.57 14.43
C SER A 33 18.77 -6.59 13.93
N GLU A 34 18.90 -6.44 12.60
CA GLU A 34 19.86 -5.50 12.00
C GLU A 34 19.49 -4.05 12.31
N PHE A 35 18.20 -3.71 12.37
CA PHE A 35 17.76 -2.38 12.79
C PHE A 35 18.23 -2.06 14.21
N LEU A 36 18.02 -2.98 15.15
CA LEU A 36 18.44 -2.78 16.55
C LEU A 36 19.96 -2.85 16.75
N ARG A 37 20.69 -3.49 15.85
CA ARG A 37 22.17 -3.42 15.86
C ARG A 37 22.67 -2.02 15.51
N LEU A 38 22.01 -1.34 14.59
CA LEU A 38 22.35 0.04 14.18
C LEU A 38 21.84 1.08 15.17
N TYR A 39 20.64 0.88 15.68
CA TYR A 39 19.94 1.79 16.58
C TYR A 39 19.38 1.03 17.79
N PRO A 40 20.23 0.70 18.80
CA PRO A 40 19.85 -0.17 19.91
C PRO A 40 18.71 0.37 20.79
N SER A 41 18.51 1.68 20.82
CA SER A 41 17.46 2.34 21.59
C SER A 41 16.16 2.59 20.80
N ALA A 42 16.10 2.17 19.53
CA ALA A 42 14.92 2.39 18.69
C ALA A 42 13.73 1.55 19.16
N ASN A 43 12.57 2.18 19.25
CA ASN A 43 11.30 1.52 19.51
C ASN A 43 10.69 1.02 18.20
N ILE A 44 10.92 -0.25 17.84
CA ILE A 44 10.44 -0.83 16.60
C ILE A 44 9.28 -1.80 16.83
N LEU A 45 8.35 -1.86 15.89
CA LEU A 45 7.28 -2.84 15.83
C LEU A 45 7.51 -3.79 14.64
N ALA A 46 7.99 -5.00 14.91
CA ALA A 46 8.10 -6.04 13.89
C ALA A 46 6.86 -6.94 13.92
N VAL A 47 6.27 -7.14 12.76
CA VAL A 47 5.03 -7.93 12.60
C VAL A 47 5.32 -9.41 12.72
N THR A 48 4.51 -10.13 13.49
CA THR A 48 4.54 -11.59 13.53
C THR A 48 3.39 -12.21 12.71
N LYS A 49 3.51 -13.50 12.36
CA LYS A 49 2.43 -14.21 11.65
C LYS A 49 1.11 -14.18 12.43
N LYS A 50 1.17 -14.23 13.75
CA LYS A 50 -0.01 -14.21 14.66
C LYS A 50 -0.73 -12.86 14.64
N ASP A 51 -0.02 -11.76 14.44
CA ASP A 51 -0.60 -10.41 14.41
C ASP A 51 -1.56 -10.24 13.24
N PHE A 52 -1.34 -10.95 12.13
CA PHE A 52 -2.17 -10.87 10.91
C PHE A 52 -3.23 -11.96 10.77
N GLU A 53 -3.43 -12.79 11.78
CA GLU A 53 -4.62 -13.61 11.85
C GLU A 53 -5.89 -12.73 11.87
N PRO A 54 -7.02 -13.19 11.28
CA PRO A 54 -8.23 -12.36 11.17
C PRO A 54 -8.70 -11.74 12.49
N ARG A 55 -8.51 -12.46 13.60
CA ARG A 55 -8.90 -12.00 14.94
C ARG A 55 -7.99 -10.91 15.50
N ASN A 56 -6.71 -10.92 15.14
CA ASN A 56 -5.68 -10.06 15.70
C ASN A 56 -5.39 -8.82 14.83
N ARG A 57 -5.71 -8.88 13.54
CA ARG A 57 -5.40 -7.83 12.57
C ARG A 57 -5.90 -6.45 12.99
N LYS A 58 -7.16 -6.35 13.42
CA LYS A 58 -7.74 -5.08 13.89
C LYS A 58 -6.96 -4.51 15.07
N LYS A 59 -6.62 -5.35 16.03
CA LYS A 59 -5.82 -4.97 17.21
C LYS A 59 -4.41 -4.54 16.82
N PHE A 60 -3.80 -5.24 15.85
CA PHE A 60 -2.47 -4.92 15.36
C PHE A 60 -2.46 -3.58 14.61
N CYS A 61 -3.41 -3.35 13.69
CA CYS A 61 -3.54 -2.06 13.02
C CYS A 61 -3.80 -0.92 14.02
N ALA A 62 -4.59 -1.16 15.06
CA ALA A 62 -4.78 -0.19 16.13
C ALA A 62 -3.47 0.13 16.87
N ARG A 63 -2.63 -0.87 17.15
CA ARG A 63 -1.30 -0.66 17.75
C ARG A 63 -0.41 0.21 16.86
N ILE A 64 -0.41 -0.03 15.54
CA ILE A 64 0.35 0.83 14.60
C ILE A 64 -0.20 2.26 14.66
N ALA A 65 -1.52 2.42 14.59
CA ALA A 65 -2.15 3.74 14.55
C ALA A 65 -1.86 4.57 15.80
N THR A 66 -1.94 3.96 16.99
CA THR A 66 -1.84 4.65 18.28
C THR A 66 -0.44 4.64 18.89
N GLY A 67 0.43 3.72 18.47
CA GLY A 67 1.77 3.59 19.02
C GLY A 67 2.75 4.61 18.43
N ASP A 68 3.69 5.06 19.25
CA ASP A 68 4.82 5.86 18.81
C ASP A 68 6.02 4.94 18.56
N TYR A 69 6.24 4.60 17.29
CA TYR A 69 7.30 3.72 16.85
C TYR A 69 8.32 4.46 15.99
N ASP A 70 9.59 4.13 16.18
CA ASP A 70 10.67 4.60 15.31
C ASP A 70 10.65 3.91 13.96
N ALA A 71 10.11 2.69 13.91
CA ALA A 71 9.84 1.96 12.67
C ALA A 71 8.78 0.88 12.87
N VAL A 72 8.01 0.62 11.82
CA VAL A 72 7.14 -0.55 11.70
C VAL A 72 7.70 -1.43 10.59
N ILE A 73 7.97 -2.70 10.89
CA ILE A 73 8.50 -3.68 9.93
C ILE A 73 7.41 -4.71 9.64
N ILE A 74 6.98 -4.81 8.39
CA ILE A 74 5.87 -5.65 7.94
C ILE A 74 6.28 -6.46 6.71
N GLY A 75 5.76 -7.67 6.57
CA GLY A 75 5.99 -8.47 5.37
C GLY A 75 5.06 -8.10 4.21
N HIS A 76 5.48 -8.40 2.97
CA HIS A 76 4.71 -8.13 1.76
C HIS A 76 3.27 -8.64 1.85
N SER A 77 3.09 -9.91 2.22
CA SER A 77 1.75 -10.52 2.29
C SER A 77 0.86 -9.95 3.38
N GLN A 78 1.44 -9.37 4.43
CA GLN A 78 0.68 -8.68 5.46
C GLN A 78 0.32 -7.26 5.01
N PHE A 79 1.26 -6.56 4.36
CA PHE A 79 1.04 -5.24 3.80
C PHE A 79 -0.13 -5.21 2.81
N GLU A 80 -0.18 -6.17 1.87
CA GLU A 80 -1.26 -6.32 0.90
C GLU A 80 -2.66 -6.52 1.53
N ARG A 81 -2.71 -6.96 2.77
CA ARG A 81 -3.98 -7.19 3.49
C ARG A 81 -4.47 -5.98 4.28
N ILE A 82 -3.68 -4.91 4.33
CA ILE A 82 -4.12 -3.64 4.93
C ILE A 82 -5.04 -2.96 3.93
N PRO A 83 -6.30 -2.71 4.29
CA PRO A 83 -7.23 -2.07 3.36
C PRO A 83 -6.87 -0.60 3.17
N VAL A 84 -7.05 -0.12 1.97
CA VAL A 84 -7.02 1.31 1.63
C VAL A 84 -8.41 1.89 1.82
N SER A 85 -8.52 3.16 2.17
CA SER A 85 -9.81 3.83 2.35
C SER A 85 -10.64 3.75 1.06
N ARG A 86 -11.96 3.69 1.24
CA ARG A 86 -12.90 3.60 0.12
C ARG A 86 -12.80 4.79 -0.81
N GLU A 87 -12.70 5.99 -0.24
CA GLU A 87 -12.55 7.24 -0.97
C GLU A 87 -11.30 7.23 -1.87
N ARG A 88 -10.22 6.65 -1.37
CA ARG A 88 -8.98 6.50 -2.14
C ARG A 88 -9.12 5.45 -3.23
N GLN A 89 -9.78 4.33 -2.95
CA GLN A 89 -10.06 3.30 -3.96
C GLN A 89 -10.95 3.85 -5.08
N GLU A 90 -12.01 4.60 -4.76
CA GLU A 90 -12.88 5.25 -5.73
C GLU A 90 -12.09 6.23 -6.60
N ARG A 91 -11.27 7.07 -5.99
CA ARG A 91 -10.42 8.03 -6.72
C ARG A 91 -9.47 7.33 -7.68
N MET A 92 -8.77 6.30 -7.23
CA MET A 92 -7.85 5.53 -8.07
C MET A 92 -8.57 4.88 -9.27
N LEU A 93 -9.76 4.32 -9.06
CA LEU A 93 -10.55 3.74 -10.14
C LEU A 93 -11.03 4.81 -11.13
N GLN A 94 -11.43 5.99 -10.64
CA GLN A 94 -11.78 7.11 -11.49
C GLN A 94 -10.60 7.63 -12.32
N GLU A 95 -9.45 7.82 -11.70
CA GLU A 95 -8.22 8.24 -12.41
C GLU A 95 -7.86 7.26 -13.53
N GLN A 96 -7.90 5.96 -13.28
CA GLN A 96 -7.67 4.93 -14.30
C GLN A 96 -8.69 4.99 -15.44
N ILE A 97 -9.97 5.22 -15.13
CA ILE A 97 -11.02 5.37 -16.16
C ILE A 97 -10.72 6.59 -17.04
N TYR A 98 -10.34 7.72 -16.46
CA TYR A 98 -9.98 8.93 -17.21
C TYR A 98 -8.76 8.72 -18.11
N GLU A 99 -7.70 8.10 -17.61
CA GLU A 99 -6.51 7.77 -18.40
C GLU A 99 -6.83 6.88 -19.62
N ILE A 100 -7.73 5.90 -19.42
CA ILE A 100 -8.19 5.04 -20.54
C ILE A 100 -9.05 5.83 -21.52
N GLU A 101 -9.90 6.74 -21.05
CA GLU A 101 -10.71 7.62 -21.91
C GLU A 101 -9.85 8.51 -22.79
N ASP A 102 -8.83 9.15 -22.21
CA ASP A 102 -7.88 9.98 -22.95
C ASP A 102 -7.10 9.15 -23.97
N GLY A 103 -6.57 7.99 -23.57
CA GLY A 103 -5.90 7.07 -24.49
C GLY A 103 -6.82 6.57 -25.62
N LEU A 104 -8.11 6.33 -25.34
CA LEU A 104 -9.08 5.96 -26.37
C LEU A 104 -9.35 7.10 -27.36
N MET A 105 -9.41 8.35 -26.88
CA MET A 105 -9.57 9.53 -27.76
C MET A 105 -8.38 9.67 -28.71
N GLU A 106 -7.15 9.55 -28.21
CA GLU A 106 -5.93 9.62 -29.02
C GLU A 106 -5.85 8.50 -30.06
N LEU A 107 -6.15 7.27 -29.66
CA LEU A 107 -6.11 6.09 -30.55
C LEU A 107 -7.17 6.18 -31.66
N LYS A 108 -8.37 6.69 -31.35
CA LYS A 108 -9.43 6.91 -32.34
C LYS A 108 -9.06 8.03 -33.32
N ALA A 109 -8.40 9.10 -32.85
CA ALA A 109 -7.92 10.19 -33.69
C ALA A 109 -6.81 9.73 -34.65
N ASN A 110 -5.96 8.81 -34.21
CA ASN A 110 -4.81 8.30 -34.99
C ASN A 110 -5.13 7.03 -35.83
N ASN A 111 -6.41 6.67 -35.99
CA ASN A 111 -6.83 5.46 -36.73
C ASN A 111 -6.11 4.16 -36.28
N ALA A 112 -5.89 4.01 -35.00
CA ALA A 112 -5.23 2.83 -34.44
C ALA A 112 -6.03 1.54 -34.67
N GLU A 113 -5.37 0.39 -34.52
CA GLU A 113 -5.97 -0.91 -34.72
C GLU A 113 -7.24 -1.12 -33.88
N ARG A 114 -8.31 -1.56 -34.53
CA ARG A 114 -9.61 -1.83 -33.88
C ARG A 114 -9.53 -2.81 -32.70
N PHE A 115 -8.55 -3.69 -32.70
CA PHE A 115 -8.33 -4.67 -31.62
C PHE A 115 -7.90 -3.95 -30.32
N THR A 116 -6.96 -3.02 -30.39
CA THR A 116 -6.48 -2.23 -29.26
C THR A 116 -7.59 -1.39 -28.65
N ILE A 117 -8.39 -0.74 -29.49
CA ILE A 117 -9.54 0.07 -29.04
C ILE A 117 -10.56 -0.79 -28.29
N LYS A 118 -10.94 -1.96 -28.85
CA LYS A 118 -11.88 -2.88 -28.18
C LYS A 118 -11.35 -3.42 -26.86
N SER A 119 -10.05 -3.69 -26.75
CA SER A 119 -9.42 -4.14 -25.52
C SER A 119 -9.52 -3.09 -24.42
N LEU A 120 -9.20 -1.83 -24.74
CA LEU A 120 -9.30 -0.71 -23.80
C LEU A 120 -10.76 -0.43 -23.37
N GLU A 121 -11.70 -0.48 -24.32
CA GLU A 121 -13.14 -0.32 -24.00
C GLU A 121 -13.64 -1.42 -23.05
N LYS A 122 -13.16 -2.67 -23.22
CA LYS A 122 -13.47 -3.77 -22.29
C LYS A 122 -12.88 -3.53 -20.90
N THR A 123 -11.64 -3.04 -20.84
CA THR A 123 -10.98 -2.70 -19.58
C THR A 123 -11.72 -1.58 -18.86
N LYS A 124 -12.08 -0.50 -19.57
CA LYS A 124 -12.90 0.60 -19.04
C LYS A 124 -14.18 0.09 -18.41
N LYS A 125 -14.98 -0.71 -19.14
CA LYS A 125 -16.22 -1.30 -18.60
C LYS A 125 -15.99 -2.13 -17.35
N SER A 126 -14.88 -2.89 -17.27
CA SER A 126 -14.53 -3.66 -16.08
C SER A 126 -14.27 -2.77 -14.87
N LEU A 127 -13.58 -1.64 -15.07
CA LEU A 127 -13.30 -0.66 -14.00
C LEU A 127 -14.58 0.06 -13.55
N GLU A 128 -15.45 0.46 -14.48
CA GLU A 128 -16.75 1.06 -14.17
C GLU A 128 -17.63 0.14 -13.32
N VAL A 129 -17.66 -1.16 -13.65
CA VAL A 129 -18.38 -2.16 -12.84
C VAL A 129 -17.77 -2.31 -11.45
N LYS A 130 -16.43 -2.28 -11.32
CA LYS A 130 -15.76 -2.32 -10.03
C LYS A 130 -16.08 -1.07 -9.20
N LEU A 131 -16.05 0.11 -9.82
CA LEU A 131 -16.39 1.38 -9.17
C LEU A 131 -17.84 1.36 -8.65
N LYS A 132 -18.78 0.94 -9.49
CA LYS A 132 -20.18 0.82 -9.10
C LYS A 132 -20.38 -0.14 -7.94
N LYS A 133 -19.75 -1.34 -7.99
CA LYS A 133 -19.81 -2.30 -6.87
C LYS A 133 -19.24 -1.71 -5.57
N LEU A 134 -18.18 -0.94 -5.67
CA LEU A 134 -17.58 -0.28 -4.51
C LEU A 134 -18.55 0.75 -3.92
N GLN A 135 -19.27 1.51 -4.77
CA GLN A 135 -20.28 2.49 -4.35
C GLN A 135 -21.54 1.85 -3.77
N ASP A 136 -21.98 0.73 -4.32
CA ASP A 136 -23.18 0.00 -3.86
C ASP A 136 -22.93 -0.80 -2.56
N THR A 137 -21.68 -1.14 -2.25
CA THR A 137 -21.34 -1.86 -1.02
C THR A 137 -21.35 -0.90 0.15
N GLY A 138 -22.39 -0.99 1.01
CA GLY A 138 -22.52 -0.16 2.19
C GLY A 138 -21.29 -0.17 3.10
N ARG A 139 -21.09 0.90 3.86
CA ARG A 139 -19.98 1.09 4.80
C ARG A 139 -19.83 -0.13 5.72
N LYS A 140 -18.76 -0.89 5.52
CA LYS A 140 -18.23 -1.78 6.57
C LYS A 140 -17.18 -0.97 7.34
N ASP A 141 -17.64 -0.08 8.19
CA ASP A 141 -16.84 0.95 8.89
C ASP A 141 -15.92 0.41 10.00
N ASP A 142 -15.67 -0.89 10.05
CA ASP A 142 -15.03 -1.51 11.20
C ASP A 142 -13.56 -1.92 10.99
N VAL A 143 -12.94 -1.50 9.90
CA VAL A 143 -11.56 -1.86 9.56
C VAL A 143 -10.69 -0.62 9.49
N ILE A 144 -9.61 -0.60 10.28
CA ILE A 144 -8.60 0.48 10.21
C ILE A 144 -7.92 0.41 8.85
N THR A 145 -8.00 1.50 8.10
CA THR A 145 -7.40 1.64 6.77
C THR A 145 -5.94 2.09 6.85
N PHE A 146 -5.21 1.93 5.74
CA PHE A 146 -3.81 2.33 5.67
C PHE A 146 -3.60 3.82 6.05
N GLU A 147 -4.50 4.69 5.61
CA GLU A 147 -4.45 6.13 5.91
C GLU A 147 -4.56 6.43 7.40
N GLN A 148 -5.29 5.58 8.13
CA GLN A 148 -5.48 5.72 9.58
C GLN A 148 -4.31 5.18 10.41
N LEU A 149 -3.35 4.47 9.79
CA LEU A 149 -2.16 3.98 10.50
C LEU A 149 -1.20 5.10 10.92
N GLY A 150 -1.29 6.27 10.27
CA GLY A 150 -0.40 7.40 10.51
C GLY A 150 1.02 7.16 9.97
N VAL A 151 1.19 6.23 9.04
CA VAL A 151 2.44 6.00 8.32
C VAL A 151 2.65 7.12 7.33
N ASP A 152 3.79 7.80 7.42
CA ASP A 152 4.13 8.95 6.59
C ASP A 152 5.26 8.67 5.58
N ARG A 153 5.95 7.54 5.71
CA ARG A 153 6.97 7.12 4.76
C ARG A 153 7.04 5.59 4.62
N LEU A 154 7.14 5.12 3.37
CA LEU A 154 7.31 3.71 3.05
C LEU A 154 8.72 3.44 2.51
N TYR A 155 9.32 2.37 3.00
CA TYR A 155 10.55 1.78 2.49
C TYR A 155 10.22 0.35 2.05
N VAL A 156 10.37 0.05 0.78
CA VAL A 156 9.97 -1.25 0.23
C VAL A 156 11.20 -1.98 -0.27
N ASP A 157 11.54 -3.08 0.38
CA ASP A 157 12.56 -4.02 -0.07
C ASP A 157 11.96 -4.96 -1.12
N GLU A 158 12.75 -5.34 -2.12
CA GLU A 158 12.28 -6.16 -3.25
C GLU A 158 11.02 -5.58 -3.92
N ALA A 159 11.04 -4.27 -4.18
CA ALA A 159 9.90 -3.52 -4.74
C ALA A 159 9.38 -4.08 -6.08
N HIS A 160 10.17 -4.92 -6.76
CA HIS A 160 9.74 -5.62 -7.97
C HIS A 160 8.52 -6.53 -7.75
N ALA A 161 8.25 -6.97 -6.52
CA ALA A 161 7.03 -7.69 -6.17
C ALA A 161 5.75 -6.88 -6.44
N PHE A 162 5.86 -5.54 -6.45
CA PHE A 162 4.76 -4.59 -6.66
C PHE A 162 4.79 -3.91 -8.04
N LYS A 163 5.65 -4.36 -8.97
CA LYS A 163 5.81 -3.76 -10.31
C LYS A 163 4.54 -3.73 -11.15
N ASN A 164 3.58 -4.59 -10.83
CA ASN A 164 2.32 -4.74 -11.55
C ASN A 164 1.14 -4.12 -10.79
N LEU A 165 1.32 -2.97 -10.17
CA LEU A 165 0.28 -2.24 -9.45
C LEU A 165 -0.97 -1.96 -10.30
N PHE A 166 -0.83 -1.94 -11.63
CA PHE A 166 -1.88 -1.70 -12.60
C PHE A 166 -2.11 -2.91 -13.52
N LEU A 167 -2.14 -4.12 -12.96
CA LEU A 167 -2.57 -5.28 -13.75
C LEU A 167 -4.08 -5.18 -14.02
N TYR A 168 -4.32 -5.03 -15.28
CA TYR A 168 -5.61 -5.01 -15.96
C TYR A 168 -6.40 -6.31 -15.79
#